data_eab7a5fc7eaadb456119f916091502cc
#
_entry.id   eab7a5fc7eaadb456119f916091502cc
#
_cell.length_a   1.000
_cell.length_b   1.000
_cell.length_c   1.000
_cell.angle_alpha   90.00
_cell.angle_beta   90.00
_cell.angle_gamma   90.00
#
_symmetry.space_group_name_H-M   'P 1'
#
loop_
_entity.id
_entity.type
_entity.pdbx_description
1 polymer ?
#
loop_
_entity_poly.entity_id
_entity_poly.type
_entity_poly.pdbx_seq_one_letter_code
_entity_poly.pdbx_strand_id
1 'polypeptide(L)'
;MLNHIIQELMTKAIEKQTEKIITKKSQRKIQQEEVIFNKPHLFVSGYYQAYAFLFACPILIIVLLLCIFIQFQVHHFDMVALCCILIIFLLYATYKRVNKMYLIAYWKSGLVIYDCKGNQLVQIPSSYLKNATSKTNKLIIPYHNETWIIEKNKNDNLKEVEKMLFYFKNDF
;
A
#
# COMPACT_ATOMS: atom_id res chain seq x y z
N MET A 1 19.38 5.12 12.46
CA MET A 1 19.68 3.68 12.39
C MET A 1 18.47 2.84 12.82
N LEU A 2 17.88 3.04 14.01
CA LEU A 2 16.71 2.27 14.48
C LEU A 2 15.50 2.36 13.53
N ASN A 3 15.18 3.54 13.03
CA ASN A 3 14.07 3.75 12.07
C ASN A 3 14.26 2.99 10.75
N HIS A 4 15.50 2.81 10.29
CA HIS A 4 15.78 2.07 9.06
C HIS A 4 15.54 0.56 9.26
N ILE A 5 15.96 0.02 10.41
CA ILE A 5 15.77 -1.39 10.76
C ILE A 5 14.30 -1.72 10.95
N ILE A 6 13.56 -0.84 11.62
CA ILE A 6 12.10 -1.01 11.80
C ILE A 6 11.39 -0.95 10.45
N GLN A 7 11.74 -0.01 9.57
CA GLN A 7 11.21 0.07 8.22
C GLN A 7 11.47 -1.21 7.41
N GLU A 8 12.70 -1.71 7.46
CA GLU A 8 13.07 -2.93 6.72
C GLU A 8 12.34 -4.18 7.21
N LEU A 9 12.25 -4.35 8.54
CA LEU A 9 11.51 -5.47 9.13
C LEU A 9 10.04 -5.45 8.77
N MET A 10 9.45 -4.29 8.72
CA MET A 10 8.02 -4.15 8.41
C MET A 10 7.72 -4.25 6.94
N THR A 11 8.58 -3.74 6.07
CA THR A 11 8.49 -3.98 4.63
C THR A 11 8.49 -5.48 4.36
N LYS A 12 9.45 -6.22 4.94
CA LYS A 12 9.52 -7.69 4.83
C LYS A 12 8.28 -8.40 5.41
N ALA A 13 7.73 -7.92 6.53
CA ALA A 13 6.52 -8.52 7.12
C ALA A 13 5.27 -8.30 6.26
N ILE A 14 5.13 -7.12 5.67
CA ILE A 14 4.02 -6.80 4.77
C ILE A 14 4.17 -7.50 3.44
N GLU A 15 5.36 -7.52 2.85
CA GLU A 15 5.64 -8.31 1.65
C GLU A 15 5.26 -9.77 1.85
N LYS A 16 5.66 -10.37 2.97
CA LYS A 16 5.33 -11.76 3.32
C LYS A 16 3.83 -11.98 3.57
N GLN A 17 3.12 -11.03 4.18
CA GLN A 17 1.66 -11.12 4.34
C GLN A 17 0.93 -10.91 3.03
N THR A 18 1.38 -9.98 2.21
CA THR A 18 0.78 -9.68 0.90
C THR A 18 1.06 -10.82 -0.08
N GLU A 19 2.23 -11.39 -0.05
CA GLU A 19 2.57 -12.61 -0.79
C GLU A 19 1.67 -13.79 -0.39
N LYS A 20 1.37 -13.96 0.90
CA LYS A 20 0.42 -14.96 1.39
C LYS A 20 -1.03 -14.71 0.94
N ILE A 21 -1.45 -13.46 0.87
CA ILE A 21 -2.81 -13.09 0.43
C ILE A 21 -2.96 -13.33 -1.07
N ILE A 22 -1.97 -12.97 -1.86
CA ILE A 22 -1.94 -13.21 -3.31
C ILE A 22 -1.88 -14.71 -3.59
N THR A 23 -0.97 -15.44 -2.95
CA THR A 23 -0.83 -16.89 -3.15
C THR A 23 -2.08 -17.66 -2.79
N LYS A 24 -2.82 -17.27 -1.76
CA LYS A 24 -4.05 -17.99 -1.37
C LYS A 24 -5.23 -17.78 -2.32
N LYS A 25 -5.40 -16.57 -2.92
CA LYS A 25 -6.59 -16.25 -3.73
C LYS A 25 -6.38 -16.31 -5.24
N SER A 26 -5.17 -16.07 -5.72
CA SER A 26 -4.88 -16.04 -7.16
C SER A 26 -3.91 -17.14 -7.62
N GLN A 27 -3.59 -18.11 -6.75
CA GLN A 27 -2.65 -19.19 -7.04
C GLN A 27 -2.86 -19.85 -8.42
N ARG A 28 -4.09 -20.06 -8.86
CA ARG A 28 -4.36 -20.69 -10.15
C ARG A 28 -3.99 -19.83 -11.36
N LYS A 29 -4.25 -18.52 -11.31
CA LYS A 29 -3.91 -17.60 -12.41
C LYS A 29 -2.43 -17.24 -12.42
N ILE A 30 -1.86 -16.98 -11.24
CA ILE A 30 -0.44 -16.67 -11.07
C ILE A 30 0.41 -17.88 -11.46
N GLN A 31 0.01 -19.12 -11.09
CA GLN A 31 0.71 -20.32 -11.51
C GLN A 31 0.69 -20.56 -13.02
N GLN A 32 -0.38 -20.21 -13.73
CA GLN A 32 -0.41 -20.29 -15.18
C GLN A 32 0.54 -19.26 -15.83
N GLU A 33 0.70 -18.08 -15.26
CA GLU A 33 1.65 -17.08 -15.74
C GLU A 33 3.08 -17.32 -15.24
N GLU A 34 3.28 -17.92 -14.06
CA GLU A 34 4.59 -18.34 -13.55
C GLU A 34 5.27 -19.40 -14.45
N VAL A 35 4.51 -20.23 -15.14
CA VAL A 35 5.05 -21.20 -16.11
C VAL A 35 5.69 -20.48 -17.32
N ILE A 36 5.20 -19.29 -17.67
CA ILE A 36 5.68 -18.51 -18.82
C ILE A 36 6.71 -17.45 -18.39
N PHE A 37 6.59 -16.91 -17.20
CA PHE A 37 7.42 -15.82 -16.68
C PHE A 37 7.87 -16.13 -15.25
N ASN A 38 9.17 -16.19 -15.02
CA ASN A 38 9.74 -16.24 -13.66
C ASN A 38 8.98 -15.29 -12.73
N LYS A 39 8.87 -15.61 -11.45
CA LYS A 39 8.13 -14.92 -10.37
C LYS A 39 7.79 -13.45 -10.62
N PRO A 40 6.55 -13.02 -10.36
CA PRO A 40 6.16 -11.62 -10.49
C PRO A 40 7.01 -10.72 -9.60
N HIS A 41 7.34 -9.54 -10.09
CA HIS A 41 7.88 -8.48 -9.24
C HIS A 41 6.72 -7.80 -8.51
N LEU A 42 6.83 -7.70 -7.19
CA LEU A 42 5.77 -7.18 -6.33
C LEU A 42 6.18 -5.88 -5.66
N PHE A 43 5.29 -4.91 -5.62
CA PHE A 43 5.47 -3.74 -4.78
C PHE A 43 4.13 -3.17 -4.29
N VAL A 44 4.16 -2.39 -3.20
CA VAL A 44 2.98 -1.80 -2.57
C VAL A 44 2.95 -0.30 -2.84
N SER A 45 1.87 0.19 -3.44
CA SER A 45 1.61 1.61 -3.63
C SER A 45 0.85 2.20 -2.44
N GLY A 46 1.14 3.46 -2.09
CA GLY A 46 0.48 4.16 -0.97
C GLY A 46 0.94 3.71 0.42
N TYR A 47 1.94 2.83 0.49
CA TYR A 47 2.43 2.22 1.72
C TYR A 47 2.90 3.24 2.76
N TYR A 48 3.69 4.22 2.36
CA TYR A 48 4.29 5.17 3.31
C TYR A 48 3.24 5.98 4.08
N GLN A 49 2.18 6.42 3.39
CA GLN A 49 1.11 7.17 4.05
C GLN A 49 0.31 6.28 5.00
N ALA A 50 0.01 5.04 4.59
CA ALA A 50 -0.68 4.08 5.44
C ALA A 50 0.18 3.65 6.64
N TYR A 51 1.49 3.49 6.44
CA TYR A 51 2.45 3.15 7.49
C TYR A 51 2.48 4.18 8.62
N ALA A 52 2.59 5.47 8.30
CA ALA A 52 2.57 6.52 9.32
C ALA A 52 1.29 6.44 10.18
N PHE A 53 0.14 6.18 9.55
CA PHE A 53 -1.13 6.01 10.27
C PHE A 53 -1.19 4.71 11.08
N LEU A 54 -0.70 3.60 10.56
CA LEU A 54 -0.70 2.29 11.25
C LEU A 54 0.17 2.29 12.51
N PHE A 55 1.22 3.12 12.57
CA PHE A 55 2.10 3.23 13.74
C PHE A 55 1.72 4.37 14.68
N ALA A 56 1.48 5.55 14.14
CA ALA A 56 1.14 6.71 14.96
C ALA A 56 -0.24 6.56 15.61
N CYS A 57 -1.20 5.96 14.89
CA CYS A 57 -2.58 5.86 15.36
C CYS A 57 -2.74 5.01 16.62
N PRO A 58 -2.18 3.78 16.75
CA PRO A 58 -2.25 3.01 17.99
C PRO A 58 -1.64 3.74 19.19
N ILE A 59 -0.49 4.41 18.99
CA ILE A 59 0.15 5.18 20.05
C ILE A 59 -0.75 6.33 20.52
N LEU A 60 -1.31 7.08 19.57
CA LEU A 60 -2.25 8.17 19.89
C LEU A 60 -3.51 7.66 20.58
N ILE A 61 -4.05 6.52 20.17
CA ILE A 61 -5.22 5.89 20.81
C ILE A 61 -4.90 5.51 22.25
N ILE A 62 -3.73 4.92 22.52
CA ILE A 62 -3.31 4.58 23.87
C ILE A 62 -3.23 5.86 24.75
N VAL A 63 -2.62 6.93 24.23
CA VAL A 63 -2.55 8.22 24.95
C VAL A 63 -3.95 8.77 25.22
N LEU A 64 -4.85 8.74 24.25
CA LEU A 64 -6.22 9.20 24.41
C LEU A 64 -7.00 8.35 25.43
N LEU A 65 -6.80 7.04 25.46
CA LEU A 65 -7.41 6.15 26.46
C LEU A 65 -6.92 6.47 27.89
N LEU A 66 -5.63 6.78 28.05
CA LEU A 66 -5.08 7.22 29.33
C LEU A 66 -5.69 8.58 29.75
N CYS A 67 -5.83 9.52 28.79
CA CYS A 67 -6.51 10.79 29.06
C CYS A 67 -7.97 10.59 29.48
N ILE A 68 -8.72 9.71 28.83
CA ILE A 68 -10.10 9.35 29.20
C ILE A 68 -10.14 8.85 30.63
N PHE A 69 -9.24 7.94 31.00
CA PHE A 69 -9.19 7.37 32.34
C PHE A 69 -8.97 8.45 33.40
N ILE A 70 -8.03 9.38 33.19
CA ILE A 70 -7.73 10.48 34.10
C ILE A 70 -8.92 11.45 34.20
N GLN A 71 -9.50 11.86 33.07
CA GLN A 71 -10.59 12.81 33.02
C GLN A 71 -11.89 12.25 33.62
N PHE A 72 -12.10 10.95 33.51
CA PHE A 72 -13.21 10.24 34.11
C PHE A 72 -13.15 10.30 35.65
N GLN A 73 -11.94 10.16 36.23
CA GLN A 73 -11.75 10.27 37.68
C GLN A 73 -12.00 11.70 38.21
N VAL A 74 -11.75 12.73 37.39
CA VAL A 74 -11.93 14.14 37.74
C VAL A 74 -13.32 14.64 37.37
N HIS A 75 -14.21 13.76 36.88
CA HIS A 75 -15.59 14.08 36.44
C HIS A 75 -15.71 15.12 35.30
N HIS A 76 -14.67 15.24 34.46
CA HIS A 76 -14.71 16.11 33.28
C HIS A 76 -15.27 15.36 32.05
N PHE A 77 -16.58 15.15 32.00
CA PHE A 77 -17.25 14.36 30.96
C PHE A 77 -17.14 14.97 29.57
N ASP A 78 -17.04 16.30 29.45
CA ASP A 78 -16.86 16.98 28.15
C ASP A 78 -15.56 16.58 27.48
N MET A 79 -14.48 16.48 28.27
CA MET A 79 -13.17 16.06 27.75
C MET A 79 -13.15 14.58 27.40
N VAL A 80 -13.86 13.73 28.12
CA VAL A 80 -14.05 12.32 27.79
C VAL A 80 -14.75 12.18 26.45
N ALA A 81 -15.84 12.92 26.22
CA ALA A 81 -16.56 12.91 24.94
C ALA A 81 -15.65 13.36 23.78
N LEU A 82 -14.88 14.42 23.96
CA LEU A 82 -13.93 14.90 22.95
C LEU A 82 -12.88 13.83 22.58
N CYS A 83 -12.29 13.17 23.57
CA CYS A 83 -11.31 12.10 23.35
C CYS A 83 -11.93 10.92 22.58
N CYS A 84 -13.18 10.53 22.88
CA CYS A 84 -13.89 9.48 22.15
C CYS A 84 -14.11 9.86 20.68
N ILE A 85 -14.50 11.10 20.39
CA ILE A 85 -14.67 11.60 19.01
C ILE A 85 -13.34 11.55 18.26
N LEU A 86 -12.23 11.96 18.90
CA LEU A 86 -10.91 11.89 18.29
C LEU A 86 -10.48 10.46 17.98
N ILE A 87 -10.75 9.49 18.86
CA ILE A 87 -10.46 8.07 18.60
C ILE A 87 -11.23 7.58 17.38
N ILE A 88 -12.53 7.87 17.28
CA ILE A 88 -13.35 7.47 16.14
C ILE A 88 -12.80 8.08 14.85
N PHE A 89 -12.44 9.36 14.88
CA PHE A 89 -11.84 10.03 13.72
C PHE A 89 -10.51 9.41 13.29
N LEU A 90 -9.63 9.08 14.24
CA LEU A 90 -8.35 8.40 13.96
C LEU A 90 -8.55 7.02 13.35
N LEU A 91 -9.48 6.23 13.88
CA LEU A 91 -9.83 4.93 13.34
C LEU A 91 -10.37 5.02 11.90
N TYR A 92 -11.27 5.97 11.65
CA TYR A 92 -11.81 6.24 10.32
C TYR A 92 -10.71 6.68 9.33
N ALA A 93 -9.85 7.61 9.75
CA ALA A 93 -8.75 8.09 8.91
C ALA A 93 -7.77 6.96 8.56
N THR A 94 -7.44 6.10 9.53
CA THR A 94 -6.58 4.93 9.33
C THR A 94 -7.23 3.94 8.36
N TYR A 95 -8.49 3.60 8.57
CA TYR A 95 -9.25 2.73 7.68
C TYR A 95 -9.26 3.25 6.24
N LYS A 96 -9.53 4.55 6.05
CA LYS A 96 -9.54 5.19 4.73
C LYS A 96 -8.17 5.16 4.05
N ARG A 97 -7.08 5.29 4.82
CA ARG A 97 -5.70 5.24 4.28
C ARG A 97 -5.28 3.82 3.92
N VAL A 98 -5.57 2.85 4.77
CA VAL A 98 -5.26 1.43 4.51
C VAL A 98 -5.99 0.93 3.27
N ASN A 99 -7.26 1.30 3.09
CA ASN A 99 -8.02 0.91 1.90
C ASN A 99 -7.53 1.55 0.58
N LYS A 100 -6.64 2.54 0.66
CA LYS A 100 -5.98 3.14 -0.52
C LYS A 100 -4.64 2.50 -0.85
N MET A 101 -4.21 1.48 -0.11
CA MET A 101 -3.04 0.70 -0.48
C MET A 101 -3.38 -0.28 -1.59
N TYR A 102 -2.56 -0.29 -2.61
CA TYR A 102 -2.65 -1.23 -3.72
C TYR A 102 -1.40 -2.10 -3.76
N LEU A 103 -1.60 -3.38 -4.00
CA LEU A 103 -0.51 -4.28 -4.33
C LEU A 103 -0.42 -4.39 -5.85
N ILE A 104 0.78 -4.21 -6.36
CA ILE A 104 1.06 -4.24 -7.79
C ILE A 104 2.01 -5.38 -8.06
N ALA A 105 1.58 -6.27 -8.94
CA ALA A 105 2.38 -7.35 -9.48
C ALA A 105 2.63 -7.08 -10.96
N TYR A 106 3.87 -7.18 -11.44
CA TYR A 106 4.19 -6.98 -12.84
C TYR A 106 5.05 -8.11 -13.41
N TRP A 107 4.80 -8.42 -14.67
CA TRP A 107 5.45 -9.42 -15.48
C TRP A 107 5.79 -8.84 -16.85
N LYS A 108 6.41 -9.63 -17.72
CA LYS A 108 6.62 -9.25 -19.13
C LYS A 108 5.32 -8.91 -19.86
N SER A 109 4.26 -9.62 -19.56
CA SER A 109 2.93 -9.42 -20.17
C SER A 109 2.22 -8.14 -19.75
N GLY A 110 2.63 -7.52 -18.63
CA GLY A 110 2.00 -6.33 -18.09
C GLY A 110 2.01 -6.27 -16.58
N LEU A 111 1.07 -5.54 -16.00
CA LEU A 111 0.89 -5.44 -14.56
C LEU A 111 -0.53 -5.73 -14.13
N VAL A 112 -0.68 -6.18 -12.90
CA VAL A 112 -1.96 -6.41 -12.24
C VAL A 112 -2.00 -5.64 -10.92
N ILE A 113 -3.06 -4.89 -10.70
CA ILE A 113 -3.28 -4.14 -9.47
C ILE A 113 -4.32 -4.87 -8.63
N TYR A 114 -3.97 -5.13 -7.38
CA TYR A 114 -4.85 -5.73 -6.38
C TYR A 114 -5.16 -4.74 -5.27
N ASP A 115 -6.34 -4.85 -4.67
CA ASP A 115 -6.69 -4.13 -3.44
C ASP A 115 -5.96 -4.74 -2.22
N CYS A 116 -6.08 -4.08 -1.06
CA CYS A 116 -5.52 -4.57 0.20
C CYS A 116 -6.12 -5.92 0.67
N LYS A 117 -7.24 -6.35 0.08
CA LYS A 117 -7.91 -7.64 0.34
C LYS A 117 -7.46 -8.74 -0.63
N GLY A 118 -6.62 -8.39 -1.62
CA GLY A 118 -6.15 -9.30 -2.65
C GLY A 118 -7.14 -9.53 -3.79
N ASN A 119 -8.16 -8.67 -3.95
CA ASN A 119 -9.03 -8.73 -5.12
C ASN A 119 -8.34 -8.01 -6.28
N GLN A 120 -8.36 -8.62 -7.45
CA GLN A 120 -7.86 -8.00 -8.67
C GLN A 120 -8.77 -6.84 -9.07
N LEU A 121 -8.19 -5.64 -9.18
CA LEU A 121 -8.90 -4.44 -9.62
C LEU A 121 -8.77 -4.26 -11.12
N VAL A 122 -7.55 -4.33 -11.65
CA VAL A 122 -7.26 -4.12 -13.06
C VAL A 122 -6.05 -4.93 -13.49
N GLN A 123 -6.06 -5.34 -14.74
CA GLN A 123 -4.90 -5.92 -15.44
C GLN A 123 -4.58 -5.03 -16.63
N ILE A 124 -3.35 -4.49 -16.66
CA ILE A 124 -2.90 -3.55 -17.69
C ILE A 124 -1.83 -4.25 -18.53
N PRO A 125 -2.08 -4.49 -19.82
CA PRO A 125 -1.11 -5.08 -20.74
C PRO A 125 0.15 -4.21 -20.90
N SER A 126 1.29 -4.83 -21.20
CA SER A 126 2.59 -4.16 -21.40
C SER A 126 2.54 -3.06 -22.48
N SER A 127 1.71 -3.22 -23.51
CA SER A 127 1.53 -2.22 -24.56
C SER A 127 1.10 -0.85 -24.06
N TYR A 128 0.29 -0.79 -23.02
CA TYR A 128 -0.15 0.47 -22.41
C TYR A 128 0.91 1.07 -21.48
N LEU A 129 1.82 0.25 -20.94
CA LEU A 129 2.85 0.71 -20.02
C LEU A 129 3.96 1.52 -20.72
N LYS A 130 4.10 1.39 -22.04
CA LYS A 130 4.99 2.22 -22.85
C LYS A 130 4.60 3.71 -22.78
N ASN A 131 3.31 4.01 -22.64
CA ASN A 131 2.78 5.36 -22.54
C ASN A 131 2.75 5.89 -21.09
N ALA A 132 3.24 5.09 -20.13
CA ALA A 132 3.30 5.51 -18.74
C ALA A 132 4.27 6.67 -18.55
N THR A 133 3.82 7.71 -17.83
CA THR A 133 4.63 8.88 -17.52
C THR A 133 5.03 8.87 -16.06
N SER A 134 6.33 9.03 -15.81
CA SER A 134 6.88 9.13 -14.47
C SER A 134 7.02 10.59 -14.07
N LYS A 135 6.31 11.01 -13.03
CA LYS A 135 6.51 12.29 -12.33
C LYS A 135 7.22 12.02 -11.00
N THR A 136 7.70 13.07 -10.33
CA THR A 136 8.52 12.99 -9.11
C THR A 136 7.97 12.01 -8.05
N ASN A 137 6.65 12.02 -7.80
CA ASN A 137 6.02 11.21 -6.75
C ASN A 137 4.94 10.27 -7.29
N LYS A 138 4.74 10.20 -8.60
CA LYS A 138 3.64 9.45 -9.20
C LYS A 138 4.05 8.83 -10.51
N LEU A 139 3.59 7.61 -10.74
CA LEU A 139 3.55 6.96 -12.05
C LEU A 139 2.11 7.06 -12.55
N ILE A 140 1.94 7.59 -13.74
CA ILE A 140 0.64 7.78 -14.37
C ILE A 140 0.56 6.83 -15.55
N ILE A 141 -0.41 5.94 -15.52
CA ILE A 141 -0.64 4.93 -16.55
C ILE A 141 -1.99 5.18 -17.19
N PRO A 142 -2.05 5.68 -18.43
CA PRO A 142 -3.30 5.76 -19.18
C PRO A 142 -3.72 4.36 -19.61
N TYR A 143 -4.95 3.96 -19.28
CA TYR A 143 -5.50 2.68 -19.66
C TYR A 143 -6.98 2.82 -20.01
N HIS A 144 -7.33 2.59 -21.28
CA HIS A 144 -8.65 2.93 -21.85
C HIS A 144 -9.04 4.38 -21.55
N ASN A 145 -10.20 4.60 -20.95
CA ASN A 145 -10.72 5.93 -20.59
C ASN A 145 -10.34 6.35 -19.15
N GLU A 146 -9.53 5.56 -18.46
CA GLU A 146 -9.13 5.79 -17.08
C GLU A 146 -7.65 6.12 -16.99
N THR A 147 -7.28 6.81 -15.91
CA THR A 147 -5.88 7.08 -15.57
C THR A 147 -5.55 6.48 -14.21
N TRP A 148 -4.69 5.48 -14.22
CA TRP A 148 -4.21 4.85 -13.02
C TRP A 148 -2.99 5.58 -12.47
N ILE A 149 -3.05 5.98 -11.21
CA ILE A 149 -1.99 6.71 -10.53
C ILE A 149 -1.37 5.82 -9.45
N ILE A 150 -0.12 5.45 -9.65
CA ILE A 150 0.67 4.69 -8.68
C ILE A 150 1.55 5.68 -7.93
N GLU A 151 1.39 5.78 -6.61
CA GLU A 151 2.23 6.63 -5.78
C GLU A 151 3.63 6.03 -5.65
N LYS A 152 4.64 6.85 -5.92
CA LYS A 152 6.06 6.51 -5.73
C LYS A 152 6.50 6.97 -4.36
N ASN A 153 7.08 6.06 -3.58
CA ASN A 153 7.67 6.41 -2.30
C ASN A 153 9.19 6.54 -2.43
N LYS A 154 9.79 7.47 -1.69
CA LYS A 154 11.22 7.76 -1.76
C LYS A 154 12.13 6.59 -1.38
N ASN A 155 11.66 5.63 -0.58
CA ASN A 155 12.55 4.62 -0.02
C ASN A 155 12.57 3.30 -0.82
N ASP A 156 11.41 2.64 -1.03
CA ASP A 156 11.42 1.30 -1.63
C ASP A 156 10.66 1.20 -2.95
N ASN A 157 9.48 1.83 -3.04
CA ASN A 157 8.67 1.79 -4.25
C ASN A 157 9.31 2.50 -5.45
N LEU A 158 10.18 3.49 -5.22
CA LEU A 158 10.80 4.23 -6.29
C LEU A 158 11.69 3.33 -7.15
N LYS A 159 12.52 2.52 -6.52
CA LYS A 159 13.43 1.59 -7.22
C LYS A 159 12.67 0.53 -8.00
N GLU A 160 11.61 -0.03 -7.42
CA GLU A 160 10.81 -1.05 -8.10
C GLU A 160 10.00 -0.46 -9.26
N VAL A 161 9.44 0.74 -9.09
CA VAL A 161 8.76 1.46 -10.18
C VAL A 161 9.73 1.83 -11.30
N GLU A 162 10.96 2.24 -10.97
CA GLU A 162 11.99 2.55 -11.98
C GLU A 162 12.45 1.31 -12.72
N LYS A 163 12.65 0.18 -12.04
CA LYS A 163 12.94 -1.11 -12.66
C LYS A 163 11.81 -1.53 -13.59
N MET A 164 10.57 -1.43 -13.14
CA MET A 164 9.40 -1.73 -13.93
C MET A 164 9.34 -0.89 -15.20
N LEU A 165 9.52 0.43 -15.09
CA LEU A 165 9.53 1.33 -16.24
C LEU A 165 10.68 1.05 -17.20
N PHE A 166 11.87 0.81 -16.69
CA PHE A 166 13.05 0.44 -17.48
C PHE A 166 12.78 -0.83 -18.26
N TYR A 167 12.23 -1.83 -17.59
CA TYR A 167 11.87 -3.11 -18.17
C TYR A 167 10.89 -2.96 -19.34
N PHE A 168 9.79 -2.22 -19.16
CA PHE A 168 8.78 -2.03 -20.20
C PHE A 168 9.19 -1.06 -21.31
N LYS A 169 10.21 -0.23 -21.11
CA LYS A 169 10.69 0.68 -22.16
C LYS A 169 11.81 0.09 -23.03
N ASN A 170 12.59 -0.83 -22.48
CA ASN A 170 13.78 -1.34 -23.14
C ASN A 170 13.64 -2.78 -23.67
N ASP A 171 12.71 -3.57 -23.18
CA ASP A 171 12.53 -4.98 -23.60
C ASP A 171 11.54 -5.16 -24.78
N PHE A 172 11.13 -4.08 -25.44
CA PHE A 172 10.30 -4.04 -26.63
C PHE A 172 10.74 -2.90 -27.55
#